data_617f88100dc117c8ba960c85e03fad46
#
_entry.id   617f88100dc117c8ba960c85e03fad46
#
_cell.length_a   1.000
_cell.length_b   1.000
_cell.length_c   1.000
_cell.angle_alpha   90.00
_cell.angle_beta   90.00
_cell.angle_gamma   90.00
#
_symmetry.space_group_name_H-M   'P 1'
#
loop_
_entity.id
_entity.type
_entity.pdbx_description
1 polymer ?
#
loop_
_entity_poly.entity_id
_entity_poly.type
_entity_poly.pdbx_seq_one_letter_code
_entity_poly.pdbx_strand_id
1 'polypeptide(L)'
;MTCLAIMTTSFGQVDESSERDANPEQHIFAIRDVWADHTIRVENLDPNARIRSFAKAFCSMYQEYRPNEAMVDYLKKPGKYTVEEKHYFTEDDPRNGYIMCDMFWQFDYMTEMCYWKRPNGHQLVGVLMQVGHEGEQCDAVLLFYDFDPKTQLMSPDLAIYESVMAIVGKYTGHTFFSLPQEGKDIDVMTVYWTEIDDFIYDGFLLKWTGNSFVEAEIELEEQ
;
A
#
# COMPACT_ATOMS: atom_id res chain seq x y z
N MET A 1 47.05 48.70 -2.65
CA MET A 1 47.09 47.28 -2.26
C MET A 1 45.61 46.83 -2.04
N THR A 2 45.05 46.26 -3.07
CA THR A 2 43.61 45.89 -3.09
C THR A 2 43.54 44.38 -2.95
N CYS A 3 42.99 43.92 -1.84
CA CYS A 3 42.80 42.50 -1.57
C CYS A 3 41.54 42.03 -2.29
N LEU A 4 41.71 41.14 -3.26
CA LEU A 4 40.62 40.49 -4.00
C LEU A 4 40.19 39.25 -3.20
N ALA A 5 39.01 39.29 -2.60
CA ALA A 5 38.40 38.11 -1.93
C ALA A 5 37.77 37.24 -3.00
N ILE A 6 38.30 36.03 -3.19
CA ILE A 6 37.72 34.99 -4.03
C ILE A 6 36.61 34.30 -3.19
N MET A 7 35.36 34.58 -3.52
CA MET A 7 34.22 33.77 -3.02
C MET A 7 34.20 32.48 -3.82
N THR A 8 34.57 31.38 -3.18
CA THR A 8 34.28 30.04 -3.66
C THR A 8 32.85 29.72 -3.31
N THR A 9 31.98 29.77 -4.32
CA THR A 9 30.64 29.18 -4.21
C THR A 9 30.78 27.66 -4.15
N SER A 10 30.56 27.08 -2.98
CA SER A 10 30.38 25.65 -2.87
C SER A 10 29.03 25.31 -3.54
N PHE A 11 29.09 24.65 -4.68
CA PHE A 11 27.94 23.95 -5.22
C PHE A 11 27.59 22.86 -4.21
N GLY A 12 26.47 23.03 -3.51
CA GLY A 12 25.89 21.98 -2.69
C GLY A 12 25.65 20.75 -3.58
N GLN A 13 26.13 19.61 -3.13
CA GLN A 13 25.70 18.34 -3.71
C GLN A 13 24.15 18.33 -3.64
N VAL A 14 23.52 18.30 -4.81
CA VAL A 14 22.09 18.00 -4.92
C VAL A 14 21.96 16.58 -4.40
N ASP A 15 21.24 16.43 -3.30
CA ASP A 15 21.00 15.14 -2.70
C ASP A 15 20.14 14.34 -3.68
N GLU A 16 20.69 13.26 -4.24
CA GLU A 16 19.98 12.39 -5.19
C GLU A 16 18.68 11.82 -4.59
N SER A 17 18.52 11.87 -3.26
CA SER A 17 17.29 11.51 -2.57
C SER A 17 16.14 12.47 -2.89
N SER A 18 16.42 13.76 -3.12
CA SER A 18 15.40 14.78 -3.38
C SER A 18 14.74 14.67 -4.76
N GLU A 19 15.43 14.10 -5.75
CA GLU A 19 14.86 13.91 -7.10
C GLU A 19 13.90 12.69 -7.15
N ARG A 20 14.13 11.65 -6.31
CA ARG A 20 13.24 10.50 -6.21
C ARG A 20 11.87 10.85 -5.58
N ASP A 21 11.81 11.92 -4.78
CA ASP A 21 10.59 12.35 -4.09
C ASP A 21 9.75 13.33 -4.91
N ALA A 22 10.22 13.74 -6.09
CA ALA A 22 9.60 14.83 -6.84
C ALA A 22 8.18 14.50 -7.34
N ASN A 23 7.76 13.22 -7.39
CA ASN A 23 6.38 12.85 -7.73
C ASN A 23 6.01 11.42 -7.30
N PRO A 24 5.71 11.20 -6.01
CA PRO A 24 5.40 9.88 -5.45
C PRO A 24 4.14 9.23 -6.02
N GLU A 25 3.17 10.04 -6.44
CA GLU A 25 1.93 9.56 -7.08
C GLU A 25 2.25 8.83 -8.38
N GLN A 26 3.21 9.33 -9.16
CA GLN A 26 3.62 8.67 -10.40
C GLN A 26 4.14 7.25 -10.15
N HIS A 27 4.75 6.99 -8.99
CA HIS A 27 5.26 5.65 -8.66
C HIS A 27 4.15 4.63 -8.44
N ILE A 28 3.10 4.96 -7.67
CA ILE A 28 2.00 4.01 -7.44
C ILE A 28 1.19 3.76 -8.70
N PHE A 29 0.95 4.78 -9.53
CA PHE A 29 0.26 4.62 -10.80
C PHE A 29 1.11 3.87 -11.83
N ALA A 30 2.44 4.10 -11.88
CA ALA A 30 3.33 3.32 -12.73
C ALA A 30 3.31 1.82 -12.36
N ILE A 31 3.27 1.50 -11.05
CA ILE A 31 3.13 0.11 -10.59
C ILE A 31 1.78 -0.44 -11.04
N ARG A 32 0.67 0.29 -10.84
CA ARG A 32 -0.66 -0.11 -11.30
C ARG A 32 -0.71 -0.42 -12.79
N ASP A 33 -0.04 0.39 -13.60
CA ASP A 33 -0.12 0.28 -15.06
C ASP A 33 0.64 -0.96 -15.60
N VAL A 34 1.56 -1.52 -14.83
CA VAL A 34 2.37 -2.69 -15.24
C VAL A 34 2.10 -3.96 -14.44
N TRP A 35 1.45 -3.87 -13.27
CA TRP A 35 1.30 -5.02 -12.37
C TRP A 35 0.57 -6.21 -12.98
N ALA A 36 -0.37 -5.95 -13.89
CA ALA A 36 -1.17 -6.97 -14.56
C ALA A 36 -0.32 -7.95 -15.40
N ASP A 37 0.86 -7.52 -15.83
CA ASP A 37 1.80 -8.33 -16.61
C ASP A 37 2.86 -9.02 -15.75
N HIS A 38 2.88 -8.77 -14.44
CA HIS A 38 3.93 -9.22 -13.54
C HIS A 38 3.47 -10.34 -12.61
N THR A 39 3.93 -11.56 -12.90
CA THR A 39 3.85 -12.68 -11.96
C THR A 39 5.09 -12.69 -11.07
N ILE A 40 4.88 -12.76 -9.76
CA ILE A 40 5.94 -12.65 -8.75
C ILE A 40 6.20 -14.01 -8.12
N ARG A 41 7.45 -14.45 -8.12
CA ARG A 41 7.85 -15.67 -7.39
C ARG A 41 8.09 -15.36 -5.93
N VAL A 42 7.44 -16.13 -5.05
CA VAL A 42 7.64 -16.04 -3.60
C VAL A 42 8.71 -17.05 -3.19
N GLU A 43 9.91 -16.54 -2.95
CA GLU A 43 11.03 -17.37 -2.50
C GLU A 43 11.01 -17.51 -0.97
N ASN A 44 11.46 -18.68 -0.48
CA ASN A 44 11.63 -18.96 0.96
C ASN A 44 10.35 -18.69 1.78
N LEU A 45 9.21 -19.22 1.31
CA LEU A 45 7.92 -19.07 1.97
C LEU A 45 8.00 -19.53 3.44
N ASP A 46 7.82 -18.60 4.38
CA ASP A 46 7.68 -18.94 5.81
C ASP A 46 6.22 -19.35 6.09
N PRO A 47 5.96 -20.61 6.44
CA PRO A 47 4.59 -21.07 6.70
C PRO A 47 3.94 -20.39 7.92
N ASN A 48 4.75 -19.85 8.86
CA ASN A 48 4.28 -19.19 10.07
C ASN A 48 4.12 -17.68 9.91
N ALA A 49 4.73 -17.10 8.87
CA ALA A 49 4.70 -15.67 8.59
C ALA A 49 4.61 -15.41 7.08
N ARG A 50 3.62 -16.04 6.42
CA ARG A 50 3.45 -15.96 4.96
C ARG A 50 3.35 -14.53 4.45
N ILE A 51 2.68 -13.65 5.20
CA ILE A 51 2.53 -12.24 4.81
C ILE A 51 3.89 -11.56 4.63
N ARG A 52 4.88 -11.86 5.49
CA ARG A 52 6.24 -11.33 5.35
C ARG A 52 6.91 -11.81 4.05
N SER A 53 6.64 -13.07 3.64
CA SER A 53 7.17 -13.62 2.38
C SER A 53 6.52 -12.95 1.16
N PHE A 54 5.21 -12.69 1.22
CA PHE A 54 4.48 -11.96 0.16
C PHE A 54 4.96 -10.52 0.07
N ALA A 55 5.05 -9.83 1.22
CA ALA A 55 5.54 -8.45 1.28
C ALA A 55 6.98 -8.34 0.76
N LYS A 56 7.87 -9.25 1.16
CA LYS A 56 9.23 -9.28 0.64
C LYS A 56 9.26 -9.44 -0.88
N ALA A 57 8.46 -10.35 -1.43
CA ALA A 57 8.43 -10.61 -2.87
C ALA A 57 7.91 -9.41 -3.65
N PHE A 58 6.76 -8.84 -3.24
CA PHE A 58 6.16 -7.67 -3.87
C PHE A 58 7.05 -6.44 -3.75
N CYS A 59 7.44 -6.07 -2.54
CA CYS A 59 8.23 -4.86 -2.29
C CYS A 59 9.62 -4.94 -2.91
N SER A 60 10.22 -6.14 -3.06
CA SER A 60 11.49 -6.30 -3.76
C SER A 60 11.37 -6.06 -5.27
N MET A 61 10.20 -6.33 -5.87
CA MET A 61 9.96 -6.06 -7.29
C MET A 61 9.74 -4.58 -7.58
N TYR A 62 9.14 -3.84 -6.62
CA TYR A 62 8.73 -2.45 -6.78
C TYR A 62 9.40 -1.55 -5.74
N GLN A 63 10.75 -1.63 -5.65
CA GLN A 63 11.55 -0.89 -4.65
C GLN A 63 11.63 0.62 -4.93
N GLU A 64 11.25 1.08 -6.10
CA GLU A 64 11.22 2.50 -6.45
C GLU A 64 10.23 3.28 -5.57
N TYR A 65 9.19 2.61 -5.07
CA TYR A 65 8.27 3.20 -4.11
C TYR A 65 8.86 3.07 -2.70
N ARG A 66 9.09 4.19 -2.02
CA ARG A 66 9.82 4.24 -0.74
C ARG A 66 9.29 3.34 0.37
N PRO A 67 7.98 3.22 0.63
CA PRO A 67 7.47 2.27 1.63
C PRO A 67 7.86 0.83 1.31
N ASN A 68 7.97 0.47 0.03
CA ASN A 68 8.41 -0.85 -0.38
C ASN A 68 9.90 -1.07 -0.06
N GLU A 69 10.76 -0.08 -0.30
CA GLU A 69 12.17 -0.13 0.09
C GLU A 69 12.31 -0.29 1.61
N ALA A 70 11.58 0.52 2.38
CA ALA A 70 11.55 0.47 3.84
C ALA A 70 11.04 -0.88 4.36
N MET A 71 9.99 -1.44 3.74
CA MET A 71 9.46 -2.77 4.05
C MET A 71 10.51 -3.86 3.83
N VAL A 72 11.22 -3.83 2.70
CA VAL A 72 12.30 -4.79 2.42
C VAL A 72 13.42 -4.68 3.44
N ASP A 73 13.78 -3.47 3.85
CA ASP A 73 14.81 -3.24 4.87
C ASP A 73 14.36 -3.77 6.26
N TYR A 74 13.12 -3.48 6.66
CA TYR A 74 12.50 -4.03 7.86
C TYR A 74 12.53 -5.56 7.88
N LEU A 75 12.15 -6.21 6.77
CA LEU A 75 12.07 -7.67 6.68
C LEU A 75 13.41 -8.40 6.72
N LYS A 76 14.54 -7.68 6.60
CA LYS A 76 15.88 -8.25 6.87
C LYS A 76 16.07 -8.58 8.35
N LYS A 77 15.44 -7.80 9.26
CA LYS A 77 15.53 -7.98 10.72
C LYS A 77 14.23 -7.51 11.39
N PRO A 78 13.13 -8.24 11.26
CA PRO A 78 11.84 -7.84 11.81
C PRO A 78 11.91 -7.56 13.32
N GLY A 79 11.25 -6.52 13.77
CA GLY A 79 11.14 -6.14 15.19
C GLY A 79 12.38 -5.47 15.81
N LYS A 80 13.38 -5.08 15.02
CA LYS A 80 14.61 -4.42 15.50
C LYS A 80 14.70 -2.92 15.27
N TYR A 81 13.72 -2.32 14.61
CA TYR A 81 13.74 -0.90 14.32
C TYR A 81 12.83 -0.14 15.27
N THR A 82 13.32 1.01 15.77
CA THR A 82 12.50 2.02 16.41
C THR A 82 12.10 3.07 15.38
N VAL A 83 10.90 3.60 15.49
CA VAL A 83 10.33 4.64 14.63
C VAL A 83 11.27 5.84 14.49
N GLU A 84 11.97 6.22 15.57
CA GLU A 84 12.85 7.38 15.64
C GLU A 84 14.10 7.28 14.75
N GLU A 85 14.58 6.06 14.47
CA GLU A 85 15.84 5.86 13.74
C GLU A 85 15.67 5.87 12.22
N LYS A 86 14.46 5.56 11.70
CA LYS A 86 14.26 5.27 10.28
C LYS A 86 13.15 6.06 9.59
N HIS A 87 12.46 6.93 10.28
CA HIS A 87 11.36 7.76 9.75
C HIS A 87 10.22 6.95 9.12
N TYR A 88 10.03 5.69 9.52
CA TYR A 88 8.88 4.89 9.14
C TYR A 88 8.38 4.05 10.31
N PHE A 89 7.09 3.74 10.24
CA PHE A 89 6.40 2.84 11.15
C PHE A 89 6.08 1.54 10.42
N THR A 90 6.25 0.40 11.07
CA THR A 90 5.83 -0.90 10.53
C THR A 90 4.94 -1.60 11.53
N GLU A 91 3.75 -1.97 11.07
CA GLU A 91 2.87 -2.89 11.76
C GLU A 91 2.96 -4.26 11.12
N ASP A 92 3.22 -5.30 11.91
CA ASP A 92 3.53 -6.64 11.44
C ASP A 92 2.80 -7.67 12.30
N ASP A 93 1.64 -8.12 11.81
CA ASP A 93 0.83 -9.16 12.43
C ASP A 93 0.73 -10.42 11.55
N PRO A 94 1.74 -11.29 11.60
CA PRO A 94 1.75 -12.50 10.80
C PRO A 94 0.67 -13.52 11.20
N ARG A 95 0.07 -13.42 12.41
CA ARG A 95 -1.02 -14.31 12.84
C ARG A 95 -2.30 -14.02 12.08
N ASN A 96 -2.61 -12.74 11.91
CA ASN A 96 -3.75 -12.28 11.12
C ASN A 96 -3.44 -12.16 9.63
N GLY A 97 -2.17 -12.31 9.25
CA GLY A 97 -1.75 -12.23 7.85
C GLY A 97 -1.74 -10.81 7.32
N TYR A 98 -1.32 -9.86 8.16
CA TYR A 98 -1.28 -8.43 7.88
C TYR A 98 0.12 -7.86 8.09
N ILE A 99 0.49 -6.90 7.24
CA ILE A 99 1.69 -6.09 7.39
C ILE A 99 1.50 -4.73 6.71
N MET A 100 2.01 -3.68 7.35
CA MET A 100 1.99 -2.32 6.84
C MET A 100 3.34 -1.65 7.06
N CYS A 101 3.74 -0.78 6.15
CA CYS A 101 4.83 0.18 6.32
C CYS A 101 4.33 1.56 5.95
N ASP A 102 4.35 2.46 6.92
CA ASP A 102 3.92 3.84 6.80
C ASP A 102 5.11 4.76 7.03
N MET A 103 5.29 5.75 6.17
CA MET A 103 6.39 6.71 6.20
C MET A 103 5.87 8.11 6.44
N PHE A 104 6.29 8.69 7.57
CA PHE A 104 5.99 10.06 7.96
C PHE A 104 7.11 10.99 7.51
N TRP A 105 6.95 11.65 6.38
CA TRP A 105 7.89 12.68 5.92
C TRP A 105 7.09 13.93 5.52
N GLN A 106 7.34 14.50 4.36
CA GLN A 106 6.54 15.61 3.82
C GLN A 106 5.17 15.16 3.30
N PHE A 107 5.01 13.86 3.07
CA PHE A 107 3.80 13.20 2.59
C PHE A 107 3.64 11.90 3.36
N ASP A 108 2.41 11.48 3.56
CA ASP A 108 2.09 10.17 4.13
C ASP A 108 2.16 9.13 3.01
N TYR A 109 3.17 8.27 3.06
CA TYR A 109 3.34 7.17 2.11
C TYR A 109 3.10 5.86 2.82
N MET A 110 2.26 5.00 2.25
CA MET A 110 1.95 3.73 2.88
C MET A 110 1.97 2.58 1.87
N THR A 111 2.48 1.43 2.31
CA THR A 111 2.20 0.13 1.70
C THR A 111 1.60 -0.78 2.77
N GLU A 112 0.41 -1.27 2.51
CA GLU A 112 -0.35 -2.17 3.37
C GLU A 112 -0.62 -3.46 2.60
N MET A 113 -0.50 -4.62 3.27
CA MET A 113 -0.75 -5.92 2.65
C MET A 113 -1.45 -6.86 3.62
N CYS A 114 -2.40 -7.61 3.09
CA CYS A 114 -3.02 -8.73 3.80
C CYS A 114 -3.29 -9.90 2.87
N TYR A 115 -3.76 -11.04 3.40
CA TYR A 115 -4.21 -12.13 2.55
C TYR A 115 -5.42 -12.88 3.09
N TRP A 116 -6.21 -13.38 2.16
CA TRP A 116 -7.39 -14.23 2.42
C TRP A 116 -7.16 -15.66 1.95
N LYS A 117 -7.68 -16.62 2.69
CA LYS A 117 -7.66 -18.03 2.28
C LYS A 117 -8.83 -18.30 1.33
N ARG A 118 -8.56 -19.00 0.22
CA ARG A 118 -9.54 -19.46 -0.75
C ARG A 118 -9.88 -20.94 -0.55
N PRO A 119 -11.09 -21.39 -0.91
CA PRO A 119 -11.48 -22.81 -0.79
C PRO A 119 -10.63 -23.78 -1.62
N ASN A 120 -10.02 -23.30 -2.72
CA ASN A 120 -9.12 -24.10 -3.57
C ASN A 120 -7.72 -24.30 -2.98
N GLY A 121 -7.45 -23.74 -1.80
CA GLY A 121 -6.15 -23.78 -1.12
C GLY A 121 -5.18 -22.67 -1.54
N HIS A 122 -5.54 -21.81 -2.50
CA HIS A 122 -4.79 -20.62 -2.84
C HIS A 122 -4.96 -19.52 -1.77
N GLN A 123 -4.21 -18.44 -1.89
CA GLN A 123 -4.40 -17.23 -1.11
C GLN A 123 -4.59 -16.05 -2.04
N LEU A 124 -5.62 -15.24 -1.78
CA LEU A 124 -5.74 -13.92 -2.37
C LEU A 124 -4.86 -12.97 -1.54
N VAL A 125 -3.93 -12.30 -2.17
CA VAL A 125 -3.08 -11.28 -1.53
C VAL A 125 -3.54 -9.91 -2.00
N GLY A 126 -3.94 -9.05 -1.06
CA GLY A 126 -4.25 -7.65 -1.30
C GLY A 126 -3.02 -6.79 -1.01
N VAL A 127 -2.78 -5.83 -1.86
CA VAL A 127 -1.74 -4.81 -1.73
C VAL A 127 -2.37 -3.45 -1.92
N LEU A 128 -2.25 -2.60 -0.93
CA LEU A 128 -2.67 -1.22 -0.96
C LEU A 128 -1.44 -0.31 -0.88
N MET A 129 -1.33 0.62 -1.81
CA MET A 129 -0.36 1.70 -1.77
C MET A 129 -1.08 3.02 -1.76
N GLN A 130 -0.70 3.92 -0.87
CA GLN A 130 -1.32 5.23 -0.73
C GLN A 130 -0.27 6.32 -0.66
N VAL A 131 -0.63 7.49 -1.21
CA VAL A 131 0.14 8.73 -1.12
C VAL A 131 -0.84 9.82 -0.69
N GLY A 132 -0.64 10.36 0.51
CA GLY A 132 -1.41 11.48 1.05
C GLY A 132 -0.60 12.77 1.02
N HIS A 133 -1.29 13.90 0.86
CA HIS A 133 -0.74 15.23 1.02
C HIS A 133 -1.37 15.91 2.23
N GLU A 134 -0.61 16.70 2.98
CA GLU A 134 -1.12 17.44 4.13
C GLU A 134 -2.33 18.30 3.72
N GLY A 135 -3.53 17.89 4.20
CA GLY A 135 -4.80 18.63 3.96
C GLY A 135 -5.46 18.42 2.61
N GLU A 136 -4.98 17.53 1.76
CA GLU A 136 -5.49 17.33 0.40
C GLU A 136 -5.63 15.84 0.03
N GLN A 137 -5.96 15.61 -1.22
CA GLN A 137 -6.28 14.33 -1.85
C GLN A 137 -5.26 13.23 -1.52
N CYS A 138 -5.76 12.05 -1.19
CA CYS A 138 -4.95 10.86 -1.10
C CYS A 138 -5.17 10.02 -2.37
N ASP A 139 -4.09 9.69 -3.05
CA ASP A 139 -4.13 8.73 -4.14
C ASP A 139 -3.89 7.32 -3.61
N ALA A 140 -4.73 6.39 -4.02
CA ALA A 140 -4.67 5.01 -3.59
C ALA A 140 -4.68 4.04 -4.77
N VAL A 141 -3.89 2.99 -4.67
CA VAL A 141 -3.85 1.87 -5.61
C VAL A 141 -4.02 0.58 -4.84
N LEU A 142 -5.13 -0.12 -5.09
CA LEU A 142 -5.44 -1.43 -4.51
C LEU A 142 -5.25 -2.51 -5.59
N LEU A 143 -4.37 -3.48 -5.33
CA LEU A 143 -4.04 -4.57 -6.23
C LEU A 143 -4.33 -5.92 -5.59
N PHE A 144 -4.61 -6.93 -6.43
CA PHE A 144 -4.88 -8.28 -5.97
C PHE A 144 -4.05 -9.32 -6.73
N TYR A 145 -3.49 -10.27 -5.99
CA TYR A 145 -2.76 -11.41 -6.55
C TYR A 145 -3.34 -12.73 -6.06
N ASP A 146 -3.44 -13.71 -6.94
CA ASP A 146 -3.69 -15.10 -6.56
C ASP A 146 -2.36 -15.82 -6.34
N PHE A 147 -2.11 -16.25 -5.11
CA PHE A 147 -0.93 -17.05 -4.78
C PHE A 147 -1.26 -18.53 -4.82
N ASP A 148 -0.59 -19.27 -5.70
CA ASP A 148 -0.63 -20.73 -5.76
C ASP A 148 0.52 -21.33 -4.90
N PRO A 149 0.22 -22.02 -3.79
CA PRO A 149 1.26 -22.61 -2.92
C PRO A 149 2.05 -23.74 -3.57
N LYS A 150 1.57 -24.34 -4.67
CA LYS A 150 2.26 -25.43 -5.38
C LYS A 150 3.37 -24.89 -6.27
N THR A 151 3.11 -23.79 -6.98
CA THR A 151 4.06 -23.13 -7.87
C THR A 151 4.87 -22.05 -7.19
N GLN A 152 4.41 -21.58 -6.03
CA GLN A 152 4.93 -20.42 -5.29
C GLN A 152 4.93 -19.14 -6.13
N LEU A 153 3.91 -18.98 -6.97
CA LEU A 153 3.71 -17.79 -7.79
C LEU A 153 2.53 -16.97 -7.28
N MET A 154 2.70 -15.66 -7.20
CA MET A 154 1.64 -14.66 -7.08
C MET A 154 1.37 -14.12 -8.48
N SER A 155 0.22 -14.43 -9.05
CA SER A 155 -0.22 -13.92 -10.35
C SER A 155 -1.30 -12.87 -10.15
N PRO A 156 -1.34 -11.78 -10.94
CA PRO A 156 -2.39 -10.77 -10.85
C PRO A 156 -3.78 -11.40 -10.96
N ASP A 157 -4.68 -11.04 -10.04
CA ASP A 157 -6.09 -11.48 -10.07
C ASP A 157 -6.97 -10.37 -10.63
N LEU A 158 -6.97 -10.24 -11.95
CA LEU A 158 -7.74 -9.22 -12.67
C LEU A 158 -9.24 -9.35 -12.44
N ALA A 159 -9.76 -10.57 -12.27
CA ALA A 159 -11.19 -10.78 -12.06
C ALA A 159 -11.66 -10.19 -10.73
N ILE A 160 -10.87 -10.35 -9.65
CA ILE A 160 -11.15 -9.71 -8.36
C ILE A 160 -10.97 -8.20 -8.48
N TYR A 161 -9.88 -7.74 -9.08
CA TYR A 161 -9.63 -6.31 -9.28
C TYR A 161 -10.78 -5.62 -10.00
N GLU A 162 -11.19 -6.12 -11.16
CA GLU A 162 -12.27 -5.56 -11.96
C GLU A 162 -13.61 -5.57 -11.20
N SER A 163 -13.90 -6.65 -10.45
CA SER A 163 -15.09 -6.76 -9.63
C SER A 163 -15.14 -5.72 -8.52
N VAL A 164 -14.01 -5.51 -7.82
CA VAL A 164 -13.88 -4.50 -6.76
C VAL A 164 -13.99 -3.09 -7.36
N MET A 165 -13.28 -2.80 -8.44
CA MET A 165 -13.34 -1.49 -9.09
C MET A 165 -14.72 -1.18 -9.66
N ALA A 166 -15.50 -2.18 -10.10
CA ALA A 166 -16.88 -2.01 -10.52
C ALA A 166 -17.83 -1.64 -9.36
N ILE A 167 -17.54 -2.11 -8.13
CA ILE A 167 -18.27 -1.68 -6.93
C ILE A 167 -17.89 -0.24 -6.58
N VAL A 168 -16.60 0.03 -6.43
CA VAL A 168 -16.05 1.34 -6.06
C VAL A 168 -16.47 2.43 -7.05
N GLY A 169 -16.46 2.13 -8.34
CA GLY A 169 -16.82 3.07 -9.40
C GLY A 169 -18.29 3.53 -9.42
N LYS A 170 -19.14 2.99 -8.55
CA LYS A 170 -20.51 3.52 -8.33
C LYS A 170 -20.51 4.80 -7.48
N TYR A 171 -19.45 5.02 -6.73
CA TYR A 171 -19.29 6.13 -5.81
C TYR A 171 -18.49 7.25 -6.44
N THR A 172 -18.88 8.47 -6.18
CA THR A 172 -18.17 9.68 -6.64
C THR A 172 -17.30 10.20 -5.51
N GLY A 173 -16.13 10.75 -5.84
CA GLY A 173 -15.21 11.33 -4.86
C GLY A 173 -13.90 10.60 -4.75
N HIS A 174 -13.08 11.02 -3.78
CA HIS A 174 -11.82 10.35 -3.48
C HIS A 174 -12.07 9.12 -2.63
N THR A 175 -11.50 7.99 -3.03
CA THR A 175 -11.72 6.72 -2.36
C THR A 175 -10.48 6.31 -1.59
N PHE A 176 -10.68 6.03 -0.31
CA PHE A 176 -9.69 5.50 0.60
C PHE A 176 -10.03 4.05 0.92
N PHE A 177 -9.01 3.24 1.07
CA PHE A 177 -9.14 1.85 1.46
C PHE A 177 -8.39 1.61 2.77
N SER A 178 -8.85 0.62 3.54
CA SER A 178 -8.09 0.05 4.65
C SER A 178 -8.20 -1.46 4.57
N LEU A 179 -7.07 -2.13 4.49
CA LEU A 179 -7.04 -3.59 4.49
C LEU A 179 -7.27 -4.12 5.91
N PRO A 180 -7.91 -5.30 6.07
CA PRO A 180 -8.23 -5.81 7.39
C PRO A 180 -6.96 -6.29 8.12
N GLN A 181 -6.63 -5.64 9.22
CA GLN A 181 -5.69 -6.17 10.21
C GLN A 181 -6.36 -7.28 11.02
N GLU A 182 -7.61 -7.08 11.39
CA GLU A 182 -8.48 -8.08 11.99
C GLU A 182 -9.72 -8.27 11.11
N GLY A 183 -10.27 -9.48 11.12
CA GLY A 183 -11.43 -9.77 10.28
C GLY A 183 -11.08 -10.15 8.84
N LYS A 184 -11.90 -9.74 7.87
CA LYS A 184 -11.76 -10.14 6.47
C LYS A 184 -12.25 -9.11 5.47
N ASP A 185 -12.91 -8.07 5.93
CA ASP A 185 -13.61 -7.13 5.07
C ASP A 185 -12.72 -5.89 4.87
N ILE A 186 -12.72 -5.32 3.68
CA ILE A 186 -11.98 -4.10 3.37
C ILE A 186 -12.91 -2.93 3.67
N ASP A 187 -12.44 -1.98 4.48
CA ASP A 187 -13.12 -0.73 4.69
C ASP A 187 -12.89 0.18 3.48
N VAL A 188 -13.97 0.77 2.98
CA VAL A 188 -13.93 1.74 1.88
C VAL A 188 -14.62 3.01 2.35
N MET A 189 -13.90 4.12 2.26
CA MET A 189 -14.43 5.44 2.55
C MET A 189 -14.29 6.32 1.31
N THR A 190 -15.38 6.98 0.94
CA THR A 190 -15.39 7.99 -0.13
C THR A 190 -15.57 9.36 0.47
N VAL A 191 -14.79 10.32 -0.01
CA VAL A 191 -14.82 11.71 0.45
C VAL A 191 -15.08 12.61 -0.74
N TYR A 192 -16.05 13.50 -0.63
CA TYR A 192 -16.35 14.48 -1.66
C TYR A 192 -16.70 15.86 -1.07
N TRP A 193 -16.33 16.89 -1.82
CA TRP A 193 -16.64 18.28 -1.47
C TRP A 193 -18.08 18.62 -1.82
N THR A 194 -18.73 19.35 -0.93
CA THR A 194 -20.02 19.97 -1.24
C THR A 194 -19.84 21.40 -1.77
N GLU A 195 -20.90 21.96 -2.33
CA GLU A 195 -20.92 23.36 -2.82
C GLU A 195 -20.71 24.41 -1.70
N ILE A 196 -20.78 23.99 -0.43
CA ILE A 196 -20.63 24.87 0.76
C ILE A 196 -19.32 24.66 1.49
N ASP A 197 -18.27 24.17 0.81
CA ASP A 197 -16.94 23.88 1.37
C ASP A 197 -16.96 22.92 2.58
N ASP A 198 -17.90 21.99 2.58
CA ASP A 198 -17.98 20.94 3.61
C ASP A 198 -17.63 19.56 3.01
N PHE A 199 -17.03 18.69 3.83
CA PHE A 199 -16.73 17.32 3.42
C PHE A 199 -17.87 16.39 3.79
N ILE A 200 -18.29 15.57 2.84
CA ILE A 200 -19.16 14.44 3.12
C ILE A 200 -18.33 13.18 3.03
N TYR A 201 -18.50 12.34 4.05
CA TYR A 201 -17.90 11.03 4.15
C TYR A 201 -18.99 10.00 3.95
N ASP A 202 -18.80 9.09 3.00
CA ASP A 202 -19.64 7.93 2.79
C ASP A 202 -18.77 6.68 2.88
N GLY A 203 -19.25 5.63 3.51
CA GLY A 203 -18.47 4.43 3.77
C GLY A 203 -19.26 3.17 3.55
N PHE A 204 -18.58 2.14 3.05
CA PHE A 204 -19.11 0.80 2.91
C PHE A 204 -18.03 -0.25 3.12
N LEU A 205 -18.45 -1.49 3.30
CA LEU A 205 -17.55 -2.63 3.40
C LEU A 205 -17.50 -3.40 2.08
N LEU A 206 -16.31 -3.82 1.69
CA LEU A 206 -16.14 -4.91 0.74
C LEU A 206 -16.01 -6.21 1.53
N LYS A 207 -17.15 -6.92 1.69
CA LYS A 207 -17.25 -8.13 2.49
C LYS A 207 -16.69 -9.32 1.73
N TRP A 208 -15.74 -10.03 2.35
CA TRP A 208 -15.13 -11.22 1.76
C TRP A 208 -16.05 -12.45 1.85
N THR A 209 -16.39 -13.05 0.71
CA THR A 209 -17.27 -14.23 0.62
C THR A 209 -16.54 -15.57 0.56
N GLY A 210 -15.20 -15.55 0.53
CA GLY A 210 -14.36 -16.72 0.30
C GLY A 210 -13.78 -16.80 -1.11
N ASN A 211 -14.44 -16.20 -2.10
CA ASN A 211 -13.98 -16.18 -3.50
C ASN A 211 -14.01 -14.79 -4.14
N SER A 212 -14.81 -13.87 -3.62
CA SER A 212 -15.02 -12.54 -4.16
C SER A 212 -15.35 -11.55 -3.03
N PHE A 213 -15.37 -10.28 -3.36
CA PHE A 213 -15.92 -9.24 -2.50
C PHE A 213 -17.33 -8.87 -2.95
N VAL A 214 -18.19 -8.55 -1.98
CA VAL A 214 -19.52 -7.99 -2.19
C VAL A 214 -19.65 -6.71 -1.35
N GLU A 215 -20.40 -5.75 -1.87
CA GLU A 215 -20.72 -4.52 -1.16
C GLU A 215 -21.64 -4.81 0.03
N ALA A 216 -21.35 -4.21 1.18
CA ALA A 216 -22.17 -4.26 2.36
C ALA A 216 -22.17 -2.89 3.05
N GLU A 217 -23.31 -2.53 3.65
CA GLU A 217 -23.43 -1.33 4.47
C GLU A 217 -22.65 -1.48 5.78
N ILE A 218 -22.11 -0.36 6.30
CA ILE A 218 -21.54 -0.31 7.64
C ILE A 218 -22.72 -0.28 8.61
N GLU A 219 -22.88 -1.34 9.40
CA GLU A 219 -23.82 -1.33 10.51
C GLU A 219 -23.29 -0.40 11.61
N LEU A 220 -23.86 0.80 11.70
CA LEU A 220 -23.58 1.70 12.83
C LEU A 220 -24.23 1.07 14.06
N GLU A 221 -23.41 0.56 14.99
CA GLU A 221 -23.93 0.17 16.31
C GLU A 221 -24.51 1.44 16.97
N GLU A 222 -25.81 1.45 17.20
CA GLU A 222 -26.48 2.48 17.99
C GLU A 222 -25.90 2.43 19.43
N GLN A 223 -25.11 3.45 19.79
CA GLN A 223 -24.57 3.63 21.15
C GLN A 223 -25.58 4.30 22.06
#